data_d2ff50cee90be1fb3d231f8a1e2c9f5f
#
_entry.id   d2ff50cee90be1fb3d231f8a1e2c9f5f
#
_cell.length_a   1.000
_cell.length_b   1.000
_cell.length_c   1.000
_cell.angle_alpha   90.00
_cell.angle_beta   90.00
_cell.angle_gamma   90.00
#
_symmetry.space_group_name_H-M   'P 1'
#
loop_
_entity.id
_entity.type
_entity.pdbx_description
1 polymer ?
#
loop_
_entity_poly.entity_id
_entity_poly.type
_entity_poly.pdbx_seq_one_letter_code
_entity_poly.pdbx_strand_id
1 'polypeptide(L)'
;MKNVYLTQFSTVTLGTYYFFPYSTGLLWAYAQLNDTIKSTYSLKRFFYRKDHINTIVESLDNPAVFGLSAYVWNINYNLELAKAVKRAYPNCLLLMGGPGVPDKDTMYLKNYPFIDYCIHKEGELAFTELLLGTDPYTIPGLSFLDKDGNTHYSTANSRIKKIDDIPSPYLIGLFDDIVKEAKELGIIVNGITETNRGCPYKCTFCDWGGVVFSKVFNFDSQRVYDEITWMAHNEIELISLADANFGIFVDR
;
A
#
# COMPACT_ATOMS: atom_id res chain seq x y z
N MET A 1 -4.27 -7.84 20.68
CA MET A 1 -4.45 -7.56 19.24
C MET A 1 -3.18 -7.98 18.52
N LYS A 2 -3.29 -8.44 17.28
CA LYS A 2 -2.17 -8.81 16.41
C LYS A 2 -1.57 -7.54 15.79
N ASN A 3 -0.26 -7.36 15.91
CA ASN A 3 0.41 -6.13 15.44
C ASN A 3 0.63 -6.15 13.93
N VAL A 4 0.23 -5.06 13.27
CA VAL A 4 0.40 -4.84 11.83
C VAL A 4 1.36 -3.69 11.60
N TYR A 5 2.27 -3.85 10.65
CA TYR A 5 3.20 -2.84 10.18
C TYR A 5 3.08 -2.73 8.67
N LEU A 6 3.03 -1.52 8.15
CA LEU A 6 2.90 -1.28 6.71
C LEU A 6 4.01 -0.34 6.24
N THR A 7 4.53 -0.58 5.06
CA THR A 7 5.61 0.23 4.51
C THR A 7 5.26 0.80 3.15
N GLN A 8 5.60 2.05 2.93
CA GLN A 8 5.62 2.68 1.61
C GLN A 8 6.78 3.68 1.58
N PHE A 9 7.97 3.18 1.27
CA PHE A 9 9.17 4.02 1.24
C PHE A 9 9.17 4.93 0.03
N SER A 10 9.31 6.23 0.29
CA SER A 10 9.44 7.25 -0.74
C SER A 10 10.78 7.17 -1.46
N THR A 11 10.84 7.74 -2.66
CA THR A 11 12.12 8.13 -3.25
C THR A 11 12.67 9.28 -2.42
N VAL A 12 13.84 9.10 -1.83
CA VAL A 12 14.52 10.23 -1.20
C VAL A 12 15.14 11.07 -2.32
N THR A 13 14.38 12.04 -2.79
CA THR A 13 14.93 13.11 -3.62
C THR A 13 15.35 14.23 -2.67
N LEU A 14 16.66 14.47 -2.50
CA LEU A 14 17.20 15.58 -1.73
C LEU A 14 17.13 15.50 -0.18
N GLY A 15 17.13 14.31 0.41
CA GLY A 15 17.52 14.12 1.82
C GLY A 15 16.47 14.38 2.90
N THR A 16 15.52 15.28 2.71
CA THR A 16 14.56 15.68 3.75
C THR A 16 13.10 15.63 3.32
N TYR A 17 12.81 15.25 2.09
CA TYR A 17 11.47 15.24 1.51
C TYR A 17 10.94 13.81 1.41
N TYR A 18 9.83 13.55 2.07
CA TYR A 18 9.14 12.25 2.07
C TYR A 18 7.71 12.43 1.58
N PHE A 19 7.00 11.35 1.40
CA PHE A 19 5.57 11.34 1.08
C PHE A 19 4.81 10.50 2.09
N PHE A 20 3.55 10.89 2.35
CA PHE A 20 2.66 10.04 3.14
C PHE A 20 2.52 8.67 2.49
N PRO A 21 2.43 7.60 3.29
CA PRO A 21 2.25 6.22 2.81
C PRO A 21 0.79 5.98 2.37
N TYR A 22 0.34 6.74 1.37
CA TYR A 22 -1.07 6.87 0.99
C TYR A 22 -1.70 5.55 0.57
N SER A 23 -1.03 4.75 -0.31
CA SER A 23 -1.59 3.49 -0.78
C SER A 23 -1.77 2.48 0.37
N THR A 24 -0.79 2.37 1.27
CA THR A 24 -0.92 1.49 2.45
C THR A 24 -1.87 2.06 3.50
N GLY A 25 -2.03 3.38 3.55
CA GLY A 25 -3.06 4.04 4.32
C GLY A 25 -4.46 3.66 3.86
N LEU A 26 -4.70 3.63 2.53
CA LEU A 26 -5.98 3.19 1.96
C LEU A 26 -6.27 1.71 2.24
N LEU A 27 -5.26 0.83 2.14
CA LEU A 27 -5.40 -0.58 2.51
C LEU A 27 -5.90 -0.73 3.94
N TRP A 28 -5.25 -0.05 4.88
CA TRP A 28 -5.62 -0.13 6.29
C TRP A 28 -6.96 0.52 6.57
N ALA A 29 -7.22 1.71 6.00
CA ALA A 29 -8.51 2.40 6.14
C ALA A 29 -9.68 1.53 5.69
N TYR A 30 -9.53 0.84 4.56
CA TYR A 30 -10.56 -0.07 4.03
C TYR A 30 -10.73 -1.31 4.93
N ALA A 31 -9.63 -1.95 5.33
CA ALA A 31 -9.68 -3.12 6.21
C ALA A 31 -10.37 -2.82 7.55
N GLN A 32 -10.20 -1.59 8.07
CA GLN A 32 -10.84 -1.14 9.32
C GLN A 32 -12.35 -0.94 9.21
N LEU A 33 -12.98 -1.07 8.06
CA LEU A 33 -14.43 -1.13 7.94
C LEU A 33 -15.01 -2.43 8.53
N ASN A 34 -14.17 -3.48 8.64
CA ASN A 34 -14.58 -4.77 9.19
C ASN A 34 -14.33 -4.85 10.71
N ASP A 35 -15.37 -5.10 11.47
CA ASP A 35 -15.31 -5.13 12.94
C ASP A 35 -14.44 -6.28 13.49
N THR A 36 -14.34 -7.41 12.77
CA THR A 36 -13.44 -8.50 13.13
C THR A 36 -11.99 -8.05 13.03
N ILE A 37 -11.63 -7.30 11.97
CA ILE A 37 -10.28 -6.75 11.82
C ILE A 37 -10.00 -5.70 12.89
N LYS A 38 -10.93 -4.77 13.14
CA LYS A 38 -10.81 -3.76 14.21
C LYS A 38 -10.50 -4.37 15.57
N SER A 39 -11.17 -5.47 15.91
CA SER A 39 -11.01 -6.14 17.20
C SER A 39 -9.78 -7.05 17.27
N THR A 40 -9.31 -7.58 16.14
CA THR A 40 -8.22 -8.57 16.07
C THR A 40 -6.85 -7.94 15.86
N TYR A 41 -6.76 -6.90 15.02
CA TYR A 41 -5.51 -6.32 14.56
C TYR A 41 -5.34 -4.86 15.00
N SER A 42 -4.09 -4.45 15.17
CA SER A 42 -3.71 -3.06 15.48
C SER A 42 -2.57 -2.65 14.57
N LEU A 43 -2.77 -1.59 13.79
CA LEU A 43 -1.67 -0.93 13.08
C LEU A 43 -0.77 -0.26 14.11
N LYS A 44 0.49 -0.61 14.12
CA LYS A 44 1.48 -0.04 15.04
C LYS A 44 2.24 1.11 14.43
N ARG A 45 2.61 0.98 13.15
CA ARG A 45 3.38 2.01 12.46
C ARG A 45 3.28 1.89 10.95
N PHE A 46 3.32 3.04 10.29
CA PHE A 46 3.71 3.16 8.90
C PHE A 46 5.20 3.47 8.81
N PHE A 47 5.94 2.70 8.01
CA PHE A 47 7.32 3.03 7.66
C PHE A 47 7.34 3.72 6.28
N TYR A 48 7.66 5.00 6.24
CA TYR A 48 7.70 5.81 5.02
C TYR A 48 9.12 6.31 4.69
N ARG A 49 10.04 6.17 5.64
CA ARG A 49 11.47 6.48 5.49
C ARG A 49 12.30 5.21 5.49
N LYS A 50 13.33 5.16 4.65
CA LYS A 50 14.33 4.10 4.66
C LYS A 50 15.30 4.35 5.80
N ASP A 51 15.25 3.55 6.83
CA ASP A 51 16.22 3.49 7.91
C ASP A 51 17.15 2.27 7.72
N HIS A 52 18.16 2.11 8.58
CA HIS A 52 18.91 0.86 8.61
C HIS A 52 17.97 -0.32 8.89
N ILE A 53 18.09 -1.39 8.11
CA ILE A 53 17.21 -2.56 8.20
C ILE A 53 17.15 -3.11 9.63
N ASN A 54 18.30 -3.23 10.30
CA ASN A 54 18.35 -3.73 11.67
C ASN A 54 17.54 -2.83 12.63
N THR A 55 17.63 -1.51 12.48
CA THR A 55 16.85 -0.57 13.30
C THR A 55 15.35 -0.78 13.12
N ILE A 56 14.89 -0.99 11.89
CA ILE A 56 13.48 -1.31 11.64
C ILE A 56 13.11 -2.63 12.32
N VAL A 57 13.90 -3.70 12.09
CA VAL A 57 13.61 -5.02 12.63
C VAL A 57 13.58 -5.02 14.16
N GLU A 58 14.52 -4.34 14.81
CA GLU A 58 14.60 -4.21 16.28
C GLU A 58 13.45 -3.38 16.87
N SER A 59 12.86 -2.47 16.08
CA SER A 59 11.70 -1.67 16.50
C SER A 59 10.36 -2.39 16.44
N LEU A 60 10.31 -3.59 15.85
CA LEU A 60 9.08 -4.37 15.71
C LEU A 60 8.75 -5.09 17.02
N ASP A 61 7.53 -4.93 17.48
CA ASP A 61 6.98 -5.68 18.61
C ASP A 61 6.05 -6.78 18.11
N ASN A 62 6.53 -8.02 18.17
CA ASN A 62 5.77 -9.22 17.79
C ASN A 62 4.88 -9.04 16.55
N PRO A 63 5.46 -8.74 15.37
CA PRO A 63 4.70 -8.44 14.17
C PRO A 63 3.93 -9.69 13.70
N ALA A 64 2.61 -9.55 13.57
CA ALA A 64 1.76 -10.58 12.99
C ALA A 64 1.67 -10.43 11.47
N VAL A 65 1.69 -9.18 10.97
CA VAL A 65 1.64 -8.85 9.55
C VAL A 65 2.61 -7.73 9.25
N PHE A 66 3.39 -7.89 8.19
CA PHE A 66 4.29 -6.87 7.68
C PHE A 66 4.06 -6.70 6.17
N GLY A 67 3.47 -5.57 5.78
CA GLY A 67 3.11 -5.26 4.40
C GLY A 67 4.10 -4.30 3.76
N LEU A 68 4.55 -4.64 2.54
CA LEU A 68 5.54 -3.87 1.78
C LEU A 68 4.92 -3.35 0.47
N SER A 69 4.95 -2.04 0.28
CA SER A 69 4.56 -1.42 -0.98
C SER A 69 5.77 -1.27 -1.89
N ALA A 70 5.81 -2.07 -2.96
CA ALA A 70 6.94 -2.22 -3.86
C ALA A 70 6.82 -1.32 -5.10
N TYR A 71 7.85 -0.51 -5.31
CA TYR A 71 8.06 0.34 -6.48
C TYR A 71 9.48 0.16 -7.00
N VAL A 72 9.76 0.59 -8.22
CA VAL A 72 11.09 0.48 -8.84
C VAL A 72 12.22 1.08 -7.98
N TRP A 73 11.93 2.12 -7.20
CA TRP A 73 12.92 2.83 -6.35
C TRP A 73 13.12 2.21 -4.97
N ASN A 74 12.30 1.25 -4.55
CA ASN A 74 12.40 0.67 -3.20
C ASN A 74 12.43 -0.87 -3.20
N ILE A 75 12.26 -1.53 -4.35
CA ILE A 75 12.11 -2.99 -4.42
C ILE A 75 13.29 -3.73 -3.77
N ASN A 76 14.52 -3.34 -4.07
CA ASN A 76 15.71 -4.00 -3.52
C ASN A 76 15.79 -3.84 -1.99
N TYR A 77 15.48 -2.64 -1.48
CA TYR A 77 15.41 -2.39 -0.05
C TYR A 77 14.30 -3.20 0.61
N ASN A 78 13.13 -3.27 -0.01
CA ASN A 78 12.00 -4.06 0.48
C ASN A 78 12.34 -5.56 0.56
N LEU A 79 13.04 -6.11 -0.44
CA LEU A 79 13.44 -7.52 -0.44
C LEU A 79 14.41 -7.84 0.70
N GLU A 80 15.40 -7.00 0.93
CA GLU A 80 16.34 -7.18 2.04
C GLU A 80 15.65 -7.01 3.40
N LEU A 81 14.76 -6.04 3.54
CA LEU A 81 13.97 -5.84 4.74
C LEU A 81 13.04 -7.03 5.01
N ALA A 82 12.31 -7.50 4.00
CA ALA A 82 11.43 -8.67 4.10
C ALA A 82 12.19 -9.91 4.57
N LYS A 83 13.35 -10.18 3.98
CA LYS A 83 14.24 -11.28 4.37
C LYS A 83 14.69 -11.17 5.83
N ALA A 84 15.05 -9.96 6.28
CA ALA A 84 15.47 -9.70 7.65
C ALA A 84 14.31 -9.88 8.64
N VAL A 85 13.12 -9.35 8.31
CA VAL A 85 11.91 -9.52 9.13
C VAL A 85 11.52 -10.99 9.23
N LYS A 86 11.50 -11.73 8.11
CA LYS A 86 11.15 -13.17 8.15
C LYS A 86 12.12 -14.00 8.95
N ARG A 87 13.41 -13.66 8.90
CA ARG A 87 14.44 -14.32 9.72
C ARG A 87 14.26 -14.06 11.21
N ALA A 88 13.93 -12.83 11.61
CA ALA A 88 13.72 -12.45 12.99
C ALA A 88 12.36 -12.92 13.53
N TYR A 89 11.34 -12.91 12.68
CA TYR A 89 9.96 -13.25 13.02
C TYR A 89 9.39 -14.26 12.00
N PRO A 90 9.74 -15.55 12.10
CA PRO A 90 9.33 -16.56 11.10
C PRO A 90 7.84 -16.72 10.91
N ASN A 91 7.05 -16.42 11.95
CA ASN A 91 5.58 -16.50 11.93
C ASN A 91 4.90 -15.21 11.44
N CYS A 92 5.66 -14.15 11.18
CA CYS A 92 5.12 -12.92 10.61
C CYS A 92 4.65 -13.15 9.17
N LEU A 93 3.41 -12.78 8.87
CA LEU A 93 2.86 -12.80 7.52
C LEU A 93 3.46 -11.65 6.70
N LEU A 94 4.27 -11.98 5.69
CA LEU A 94 4.89 -11.01 4.80
C LEU A 94 4.08 -10.85 3.53
N LEU A 95 3.59 -9.64 3.31
CA LEU A 95 2.79 -9.26 2.16
C LEU A 95 3.57 -8.26 1.30
N MET A 96 3.58 -8.45 -0.01
CA MET A 96 4.16 -7.47 -0.93
C MET A 96 3.17 -7.12 -2.02
N GLY A 97 2.98 -5.82 -2.27
CA GLY A 97 2.09 -5.31 -3.32
C GLY A 97 2.67 -4.08 -4.00
N GLY A 98 1.97 -3.57 -5.00
CA GLY A 98 2.36 -2.38 -5.74
C GLY A 98 3.00 -2.68 -7.10
N PRO A 99 3.30 -1.64 -7.91
CA PRO A 99 3.75 -1.80 -9.30
C PRO A 99 5.08 -2.52 -9.47
N GLY A 100 5.91 -2.59 -8.42
CA GLY A 100 7.19 -3.32 -8.45
C GLY A 100 7.05 -4.83 -8.32
N VAL A 101 5.86 -5.35 -8.04
CA VAL A 101 5.60 -6.80 -8.04
C VAL A 101 5.29 -7.26 -9.46
N PRO A 102 6.09 -8.16 -10.06
CA PRO A 102 5.86 -8.57 -11.44
C PRO A 102 4.56 -9.35 -11.57
N ASP A 103 3.78 -9.00 -12.61
CA ASP A 103 2.55 -9.70 -12.95
C ASP A 103 2.88 -11.03 -13.66
N LYS A 104 2.27 -12.14 -13.19
CA LYS A 104 2.40 -13.48 -13.77
C LYS A 104 3.82 -14.08 -13.83
N ASP A 105 4.76 -13.57 -13.05
CA ASP A 105 6.08 -14.18 -12.92
C ASP A 105 6.04 -15.37 -11.96
N THR A 106 6.05 -16.57 -12.51
CA THR A 106 6.02 -17.82 -11.74
C THR A 106 7.30 -18.10 -10.95
N MET A 107 8.39 -17.39 -11.24
CA MET A 107 9.68 -17.54 -10.56
C MET A 107 9.87 -16.55 -9.43
N TYR A 108 9.13 -15.44 -9.40
CA TYR A 108 9.34 -14.38 -8.42
C TYR A 108 9.29 -14.89 -6.97
N LEU A 109 8.20 -15.54 -6.59
CA LEU A 109 8.04 -16.09 -5.24
C LEU A 109 8.99 -17.27 -4.96
N LYS A 110 9.38 -18.03 -5.99
CA LYS A 110 10.41 -19.09 -5.85
C LYS A 110 11.80 -18.52 -5.55
N ASN A 111 12.11 -17.35 -6.12
CA ASN A 111 13.35 -16.63 -5.84
C ASN A 111 13.32 -15.91 -4.49
N TYR A 112 12.13 -15.55 -4.00
CA TYR A 112 11.93 -14.84 -2.74
C TYR A 112 10.93 -15.56 -1.81
N PRO A 113 11.24 -16.80 -1.37
CA PRO A 113 10.32 -17.66 -0.63
C PRO A 113 10.00 -17.16 0.79
N PHE A 114 10.63 -16.08 1.22
CA PHE A 114 10.31 -15.41 2.47
C PHE A 114 9.09 -14.48 2.36
N ILE A 115 8.58 -14.20 1.15
CA ILE A 115 7.34 -13.49 0.90
C ILE A 115 6.21 -14.50 0.88
N ASP A 116 5.21 -14.35 1.76
CA ASP A 116 4.10 -15.29 1.84
C ASP A 116 3.07 -15.04 0.72
N TYR A 117 2.74 -13.77 0.47
CA TYR A 117 1.76 -13.38 -0.56
C TYR A 117 2.19 -12.14 -1.32
N CYS A 118 1.93 -12.15 -2.63
CA CYS A 118 1.96 -10.96 -3.46
C CYS A 118 0.54 -10.53 -3.80
N ILE A 119 0.26 -9.22 -3.66
CA ILE A 119 -1.02 -8.60 -3.98
C ILE A 119 -0.86 -7.78 -5.25
N HIS A 120 -1.67 -8.05 -6.26
CA HIS A 120 -1.61 -7.42 -7.57
C HIS A 120 -2.73 -6.40 -7.76
N LYS A 121 -2.43 -5.29 -8.42
CA LYS A 121 -3.37 -4.20 -8.76
C LYS A 121 -3.94 -3.49 -7.53
N GLU A 122 -5.27 -3.30 -7.43
CA GLU A 122 -5.94 -2.70 -6.28
C GLU A 122 -5.94 -3.72 -5.13
N GLY A 123 -5.32 -3.36 -4.01
CA GLY A 123 -5.00 -4.31 -2.94
C GLY A 123 -6.00 -4.35 -1.79
N GLU A 124 -6.93 -3.42 -1.70
CA GLU A 124 -7.78 -3.21 -0.52
C GLU A 124 -8.60 -4.45 -0.16
N LEU A 125 -9.24 -5.07 -1.16
CA LEU A 125 -10.04 -6.29 -0.97
C LEU A 125 -9.15 -7.49 -0.60
N ALA A 126 -8.08 -7.73 -1.35
CA ALA A 126 -7.20 -8.87 -1.13
C ALA A 126 -6.52 -8.79 0.25
N PHE A 127 -6.05 -7.61 0.65
CA PHE A 127 -5.49 -7.37 1.97
C PHE A 127 -6.50 -7.66 3.09
N THR A 128 -7.72 -7.17 2.93
CA THR A 128 -8.82 -7.39 3.90
C THR A 128 -9.15 -8.87 4.05
N GLU A 129 -9.32 -9.57 2.93
CA GLU A 129 -9.64 -11.00 2.92
C GLU A 129 -8.52 -11.86 3.55
N LEU A 130 -7.24 -11.51 3.31
CA LEU A 130 -6.11 -12.16 3.98
C LEU A 130 -6.15 -11.98 5.50
N LEU A 131 -6.47 -10.78 6.00
CA LEU A 131 -6.60 -10.53 7.43
C LEU A 131 -7.77 -11.28 8.06
N LEU A 132 -8.85 -11.52 7.31
CA LEU A 132 -10.01 -12.32 7.74
C LEU A 132 -9.71 -13.83 7.76
N GLY A 133 -8.59 -14.26 7.16
CA GLY A 133 -8.24 -15.68 7.05
C GLY A 133 -9.03 -16.42 5.96
N THR A 134 -9.54 -15.70 4.97
CA THR A 134 -10.19 -16.28 3.79
C THR A 134 -9.20 -17.20 3.07
N ASP A 135 -9.70 -18.29 2.49
CA ASP A 135 -8.88 -19.23 1.73
C ASP A 135 -8.14 -18.50 0.60
N PRO A 136 -6.79 -18.47 0.60
CA PRO A 136 -5.99 -17.74 -0.38
C PRO A 136 -6.28 -18.14 -1.83
N TYR A 137 -6.72 -19.37 -2.07
CA TYR A 137 -7.09 -19.84 -3.42
C TYR A 137 -8.32 -19.14 -3.99
N THR A 138 -9.15 -18.54 -3.12
CA THR A 138 -10.37 -17.84 -3.50
C THR A 138 -10.20 -16.32 -3.59
N ILE A 139 -9.08 -15.78 -3.11
CA ILE A 139 -8.85 -14.34 -3.09
C ILE A 139 -8.37 -13.84 -4.47
N PRO A 140 -9.14 -12.94 -5.13
CA PRO A 140 -8.72 -12.37 -6.40
C PRO A 140 -7.49 -11.47 -6.27
N GLY A 141 -6.62 -11.50 -7.29
CA GLY A 141 -5.43 -10.65 -7.34
C GLY A 141 -4.30 -11.07 -6.40
N LEU A 142 -4.29 -12.33 -5.95
CA LEU A 142 -3.29 -12.87 -5.06
C LEU A 142 -2.37 -13.86 -5.78
N SER A 143 -1.09 -13.88 -5.42
CA SER A 143 -0.17 -14.97 -5.76
C SER A 143 0.62 -15.42 -4.54
N PHE A 144 0.92 -16.71 -4.45
CA PHE A 144 1.67 -17.34 -3.36
C PHE A 144 2.25 -18.69 -3.82
N LEU A 145 3.17 -19.25 -3.02
CA LEU A 145 3.63 -20.62 -3.20
C LEU A 145 2.66 -21.59 -2.51
N ASP A 146 2.20 -22.60 -3.26
CA ASP A 146 1.43 -23.68 -2.69
C ASP A 146 2.33 -24.65 -1.89
N LYS A 147 1.71 -25.68 -1.30
CA LYS A 147 2.42 -26.67 -0.46
C LYS A 147 3.45 -27.49 -1.26
N ASP A 148 3.30 -27.57 -2.58
CA ASP A 148 4.18 -28.29 -3.47
C ASP A 148 5.29 -27.38 -4.05
N GLY A 149 5.32 -26.10 -3.65
CA GLY A 149 6.28 -25.10 -4.09
C GLY A 149 5.97 -24.55 -5.50
N ASN A 150 4.74 -24.75 -5.99
CA ASN A 150 4.30 -24.13 -7.24
C ASN A 150 3.70 -22.74 -6.96
N THR A 151 3.92 -21.82 -7.89
CA THR A 151 3.29 -20.52 -7.78
C THR A 151 1.82 -20.61 -8.18
N HIS A 152 0.93 -20.37 -7.22
CA HIS A 152 -0.47 -20.11 -7.49
C HIS A 152 -0.66 -18.66 -7.92
N TYR A 153 -1.49 -18.43 -8.91
CA TYR A 153 -1.79 -17.12 -9.44
C TYR A 153 -3.30 -16.99 -9.62
N SER A 154 -3.92 -16.08 -8.88
CA SER A 154 -5.33 -15.79 -9.10
C SER A 154 -5.53 -15.04 -10.41
N THR A 155 -6.34 -15.60 -11.30
CA THR A 155 -6.68 -14.97 -12.59
C THR A 155 -7.78 -13.90 -12.46
N ALA A 156 -8.53 -13.92 -11.38
CA ALA A 156 -9.56 -12.94 -11.11
C ALA A 156 -8.92 -11.62 -10.60
N ASN A 157 -9.42 -10.51 -11.08
CA ASN A 157 -9.08 -9.19 -10.55
C ASN A 157 -10.28 -8.69 -9.77
N SER A 158 -10.07 -8.37 -8.50
CA SER A 158 -11.07 -7.66 -7.73
C SER A 158 -10.88 -6.16 -7.90
N ARG A 159 -11.99 -5.43 -7.92
CA ARG A 159 -11.97 -3.99 -7.97
C ARG A 159 -13.15 -3.42 -7.18
N ILE A 160 -12.86 -2.46 -6.32
CA ILE A 160 -13.88 -1.69 -5.62
C ILE A 160 -14.57 -0.78 -6.65
N LYS A 161 -15.87 -1.02 -6.89
CA LYS A 161 -16.63 -0.25 -7.90
C LYS A 161 -17.00 1.15 -7.41
N LYS A 162 -17.22 1.29 -6.11
CA LYS A 162 -17.53 2.55 -5.45
C LYS A 162 -16.33 2.90 -4.58
N ILE A 163 -15.38 3.64 -5.17
CA ILE A 163 -14.10 3.94 -4.51
C ILE A 163 -14.26 4.88 -3.31
N ASP A 164 -15.39 5.60 -3.21
CA ASP A 164 -15.74 6.39 -2.01
C ASP A 164 -16.03 5.53 -0.78
N ASP A 165 -16.28 4.22 -0.94
CA ASP A 165 -16.39 3.31 0.19
C ASP A 165 -15.03 3.08 0.89
N ILE A 166 -13.91 3.48 0.28
CA ILE A 166 -12.59 3.46 0.92
C ILE A 166 -12.44 4.74 1.76
N PRO A 167 -12.35 4.67 3.08
CA PRO A 167 -12.17 5.87 3.90
C PRO A 167 -10.85 6.58 3.59
N SER A 168 -10.85 7.91 3.68
CA SER A 168 -9.62 8.69 3.53
C SER A 168 -8.69 8.49 4.74
N PRO A 169 -7.43 8.06 4.54
CA PRO A 169 -6.48 7.90 5.63
C PRO A 169 -6.14 9.23 6.33
N TYR A 170 -6.27 10.35 5.62
CA TYR A 170 -6.10 11.69 6.18
C TYR A 170 -7.24 12.04 7.14
N LEU A 171 -8.49 11.88 6.66
CA LEU A 171 -9.67 12.34 7.38
C LEU A 171 -10.03 11.48 8.60
N ILE A 172 -9.57 10.23 8.64
CA ILE A 172 -9.74 9.34 9.79
C ILE A 172 -8.55 9.33 10.75
N GLY A 173 -7.57 10.26 10.56
CA GLY A 173 -6.46 10.47 11.48
C GLY A 173 -5.33 9.45 11.42
N LEU A 174 -5.25 8.60 10.35
CA LEU A 174 -4.17 7.60 10.27
C LEU A 174 -2.77 8.20 10.10
N PHE A 175 -2.68 9.44 9.68
CA PHE A 175 -1.40 10.10 9.41
C PHE A 175 -1.03 11.18 10.45
N ASP A 176 -1.83 11.36 11.51
CA ASP A 176 -1.58 12.38 12.54
C ASP A 176 -0.22 12.15 13.23
N ASP A 177 0.12 10.89 13.53
CA ASP A 177 1.43 10.56 14.13
C ASP A 177 2.59 10.84 13.15
N ILE A 178 2.40 10.69 11.85
CA ILE A 178 3.42 11.02 10.83
C ILE A 178 3.66 12.54 10.81
N VAL A 179 2.59 13.34 10.85
CA VAL A 179 2.70 14.81 10.92
C VAL A 179 3.47 15.24 12.17
N LYS A 180 3.14 14.64 13.31
CA LYS A 180 3.83 14.91 14.57
C LYS A 180 5.31 14.51 14.50
N GLU A 181 5.62 13.29 14.05
CA GLU A 181 7.01 12.82 13.88
C GLU A 181 7.79 13.72 12.93
N ALA A 182 7.17 14.16 11.82
CA ALA A 182 7.82 15.04 10.85
C ALA A 182 8.21 16.38 11.47
N LYS A 183 7.32 16.99 12.25
CA LYS A 183 7.58 18.25 12.97
C LYS A 183 8.70 18.09 14.02
N GLU A 184 8.69 16.98 14.77
CA GLU A 184 9.73 16.69 15.78
C GLU A 184 11.12 16.48 15.16
N LEU A 185 11.17 15.88 13.98
CA LEU A 185 12.41 15.58 13.27
C LEU A 185 12.88 16.68 12.32
N GLY A 186 12.06 17.72 12.10
CA GLY A 186 12.36 18.78 11.13
C GLY A 186 12.44 18.28 9.68
N ILE A 187 11.65 17.27 9.32
CA ILE A 187 11.55 16.74 7.98
C ILE A 187 10.25 17.16 7.31
N ILE A 188 10.25 17.16 5.98
CA ILE A 188 9.08 17.52 5.17
C ILE A 188 8.40 16.25 4.68
N VAL A 189 7.10 16.14 4.91
CA VAL A 189 6.26 15.07 4.36
C VAL A 189 5.24 15.68 3.42
N ASN A 190 5.28 15.28 2.16
CA ASN A 190 4.40 15.76 1.10
C ASN A 190 3.13 14.91 1.00
N GLY A 191 2.05 15.56 0.55
CA GLY A 191 0.78 14.91 0.30
C GLY A 191 0.80 14.04 -0.96
N ILE A 192 0.00 12.98 -0.93
CA ILE A 192 -0.43 12.23 -2.12
C ILE A 192 -1.94 12.11 -2.05
N THR A 193 -2.63 12.41 -3.14
CA THR A 193 -4.07 12.18 -3.24
C THR A 193 -4.45 11.62 -4.61
N GLU A 194 -5.59 11.00 -4.70
CA GLU A 194 -6.21 10.52 -5.93
C GLU A 194 -7.55 11.21 -6.14
N THR A 195 -7.83 11.66 -7.37
CA THR A 195 -9.18 12.12 -7.75
C THR A 195 -9.95 11.03 -8.49
N ASN A 196 -9.21 10.11 -9.11
CA ASN A 196 -9.80 9.01 -9.85
C ASN A 196 -8.85 7.82 -9.97
N ARG A 197 -9.40 6.65 -10.26
CA ARG A 197 -8.65 5.43 -10.55
C ARG A 197 -9.05 4.85 -11.90
N GLY A 198 -8.06 4.49 -12.70
CA GLY A 198 -8.21 3.91 -14.02
C GLY A 198 -7.78 4.86 -15.13
N CYS A 199 -7.58 4.29 -16.33
CA CYS A 199 -7.26 5.07 -17.52
C CYS A 199 -7.91 4.42 -18.75
N PRO A 200 -8.74 5.15 -19.53
CA PRO A 200 -9.43 4.56 -20.67
C PRO A 200 -8.53 4.40 -21.90
N TYR A 201 -7.34 5.00 -21.85
CA TYR A 201 -6.41 4.99 -22.98
C TYR A 201 -5.56 3.73 -23.00
N LYS A 202 -5.14 3.33 -24.19
CA LYS A 202 -4.28 2.18 -24.45
C LYS A 202 -3.00 2.62 -25.14
N CYS A 203 -2.30 3.57 -24.55
CA CYS A 203 -1.04 4.09 -25.10
C CYS A 203 0.02 3.01 -25.12
N THR A 204 0.64 2.76 -26.27
CA THR A 204 1.58 1.64 -26.47
C THR A 204 2.89 1.78 -25.71
N PHE A 205 3.23 2.99 -25.29
CA PHE A 205 4.45 3.31 -24.52
C PHE A 205 4.18 3.39 -23.02
N CYS A 206 2.92 3.33 -22.58
CA CYS A 206 2.51 3.58 -21.21
C CYS A 206 2.38 2.28 -20.42
N ASP A 207 3.17 2.14 -19.39
CA ASP A 207 3.13 0.97 -18.51
C ASP A 207 1.84 0.89 -17.68
N TRP A 208 1.20 2.03 -17.41
CA TRP A 208 -0.10 2.09 -16.73
C TRP A 208 -1.20 1.28 -17.42
N GLY A 209 -1.16 1.13 -18.74
CA GLY A 209 -2.14 0.34 -19.48
C GLY A 209 -2.19 -1.14 -19.08
N GLY A 210 -1.10 -1.69 -18.53
CA GLY A 210 -1.03 -3.04 -17.95
C GLY A 210 -1.35 -3.08 -16.46
N VAL A 211 -1.12 -2.00 -15.74
CA VAL A 211 -1.19 -1.93 -14.27
C VAL A 211 -2.57 -1.49 -13.79
N VAL A 212 -3.21 -0.52 -14.48
CA VAL A 212 -4.51 0.04 -14.08
C VAL A 212 -5.67 -0.51 -14.92
N PHE A 213 -6.87 -0.41 -14.38
CA PHE A 213 -8.08 -0.79 -15.09
C PHE A 213 -8.50 0.29 -16.11
N SER A 214 -9.08 -0.14 -17.25
CA SER A 214 -9.54 0.78 -18.29
C SER A 214 -10.77 1.61 -17.91
N LYS A 215 -11.62 1.07 -17.02
CA LYS A 215 -12.78 1.82 -16.52
C LYS A 215 -12.34 2.78 -15.43
N VAL A 216 -12.67 4.05 -15.58
CA VAL A 216 -12.36 5.09 -14.60
C VAL A 216 -13.48 5.20 -13.57
N PHE A 217 -13.09 5.27 -12.30
CA PHE A 217 -13.96 5.57 -11.17
C PHE A 217 -13.43 6.81 -10.47
N ASN A 218 -14.34 7.69 -10.04
CA ASN A 218 -14.01 8.96 -9.39
C ASN A 218 -14.27 8.87 -7.91
N PHE A 219 -13.40 9.50 -7.13
CA PHE A 219 -13.75 9.91 -5.78
C PHE A 219 -14.71 11.09 -5.80
N ASP A 220 -15.52 11.20 -4.77
CA ASP A 220 -16.35 12.38 -4.54
C ASP A 220 -15.49 13.63 -4.42
N SER A 221 -15.89 14.71 -5.08
CA SER A 221 -15.10 15.95 -5.10
C SER A 221 -14.98 16.57 -3.71
N GLN A 222 -16.02 16.45 -2.88
CA GLN A 222 -15.97 16.96 -1.51
C GLN A 222 -14.90 16.25 -0.69
N ARG A 223 -14.79 14.92 -0.82
CA ARG A 223 -13.70 14.17 -0.19
C ARG A 223 -12.32 14.69 -0.59
N VAL A 224 -12.10 14.94 -1.88
CA VAL A 224 -10.82 15.46 -2.37
C VAL A 224 -10.53 16.85 -1.80
N TYR A 225 -11.54 17.74 -1.74
CA TYR A 225 -11.40 19.04 -1.11
C TYR A 225 -11.12 18.94 0.40
N ASP A 226 -11.76 18.02 1.09
CA ASP A 226 -11.54 17.81 2.52
C ASP A 226 -10.10 17.31 2.78
N GLU A 227 -9.58 16.39 1.95
CA GLU A 227 -8.18 15.93 2.03
C GLU A 227 -7.19 17.08 1.80
N ILE A 228 -7.41 17.91 0.76
CA ILE A 228 -6.57 19.09 0.49
C ILE A 228 -6.66 20.09 1.65
N THR A 229 -7.84 20.30 2.20
CA THR A 229 -8.05 21.17 3.35
C THR A 229 -7.31 20.65 4.59
N TRP A 230 -7.37 19.33 4.85
CA TRP A 230 -6.60 18.69 5.92
C TRP A 230 -5.09 18.91 5.71
N MET A 231 -4.59 18.71 4.48
CA MET A 231 -3.19 18.94 4.14
C MET A 231 -2.78 20.40 4.37
N ALA A 232 -3.62 21.36 3.96
CA ALA A 232 -3.37 22.79 4.18
C ALA A 232 -3.31 23.14 5.67
N HIS A 233 -4.22 22.62 6.49
CA HIS A 233 -4.22 22.83 7.94
C HIS A 233 -2.98 22.21 8.63
N ASN A 234 -2.40 21.17 8.05
CA ASN A 234 -1.18 20.53 8.55
C ASN A 234 0.11 21.09 7.91
N GLU A 235 0.01 22.21 7.17
CA GLU A 235 1.14 22.90 6.55
C GLU A 235 1.91 22.07 5.52
N ILE A 236 1.19 21.17 4.81
CA ILE A 236 1.75 20.37 3.71
C ILE A 236 1.89 21.25 2.47
N GLU A 237 3.13 21.48 2.03
CA GLU A 237 3.44 22.44 0.97
C GLU A 237 3.26 21.87 -0.45
N LEU A 238 3.44 20.57 -0.63
CA LEU A 238 3.37 19.91 -1.93
C LEU A 238 2.39 18.74 -1.90
N ILE A 239 1.52 18.67 -2.89
CA ILE A 239 0.59 17.57 -3.10
C ILE A 239 0.87 16.93 -4.46
N SER A 240 1.18 15.65 -4.48
CA SER A 240 1.27 14.85 -5.70
C SER A 240 -0.06 14.19 -6.00
N LEU A 241 -0.53 14.33 -7.24
CA LEU A 241 -1.69 13.60 -7.73
C LEU A 241 -1.24 12.24 -8.27
N ALA A 242 -1.83 11.17 -7.73
CA ALA A 242 -1.53 9.80 -8.15
C ALA A 242 -2.47 9.31 -9.27
N ASP A 243 -3.24 10.19 -9.86
CA ASP A 243 -4.13 9.89 -10.97
C ASP A 243 -3.37 9.39 -12.19
N ALA A 244 -3.84 8.32 -12.81
CA ALA A 244 -3.32 7.89 -14.10
C ALA A 244 -3.59 8.93 -15.21
N ASN A 245 -4.63 9.77 -15.03
CA ASN A 245 -5.02 10.80 -15.97
C ASN A 245 -5.86 11.89 -15.27
N PHE A 246 -5.18 12.89 -14.73
CA PHE A 246 -5.83 14.02 -14.08
C PHE A 246 -6.59 14.90 -15.11
N GLY A 247 -7.76 15.40 -14.71
CA GLY A 247 -8.58 16.29 -15.55
C GLY A 247 -9.31 15.60 -16.70
N ILE A 248 -9.45 14.27 -16.65
CA ILE A 248 -10.18 13.51 -17.68
C ILE A 248 -11.69 13.84 -17.70
N PHE A 249 -12.23 14.42 -16.63
CA PHE A 249 -13.62 14.81 -16.50
C PHE A 249 -13.76 16.32 -16.58
N VAL A 250 -14.82 16.77 -17.28
CA VAL A 250 -15.04 18.19 -17.62
C VAL A 250 -15.27 19.07 -16.37
N ASP A 251 -15.73 18.47 -15.28
CA ASP A 251 -16.09 19.18 -14.04
C ASP A 251 -14.98 19.23 -12.99
N ARG A 252 -13.72 18.98 -13.41
CA ARG A 252 -12.56 18.94 -12.51
C ARG A 252 -11.37 19.73 -13.00
#